data_87c2e53ac01f9c5bbbe06b29984f5210
#
_entry.id   87c2e53ac01f9c5bbbe06b29984f5210
#
_cell.length_a   1.000
_cell.length_b   1.000
_cell.length_c   1.000
_cell.angle_alpha   90.00
_cell.angle_beta   90.00
_cell.angle_gamma   90.00
#
_symmetry.space_group_name_H-M   'P 1'
#
loop_
_entity.id
_entity.type
_entity.pdbx_description
1 polymer ?
#
loop_
_entity_poly.entity_id
_entity_poly.type
_entity_poly.pdbx_seq_one_letter_code
_entity_poly.pdbx_strand_id
1 'polypeptide(L)'
;WNSIFKLTLEDERGIPLNKRGSGMRRLVLLSFFRAQIENRRTTDSPNIIYALEEPETSQHPDFQMMIINALKELSETDNSQVFFTTHNSNLAKEVPKSSLRYVYKNDIGICNVESGLNSDGTDNENIIDKIIETLGALPDPKNKVKVLIFVEGENDINGLIGFSKLLNNEDSNIINLENNENIAFIPTGGSQLKFYIEKKY
;
A
#
# COMPACT_ATOMS: atom_id res chain seq x y z
N TRP A 1 -19.94 -24.93 -24.27
CA TRP A 1 -19.57 -25.52 -22.96
C TRP A 1 -20.05 -24.69 -21.77
N ASN A 2 -20.48 -23.41 -21.95
CA ASN A 2 -20.84 -22.49 -20.87
C ASN A 2 -22.14 -22.77 -20.10
N SER A 3 -22.87 -23.82 -20.40
CA SER A 3 -24.19 -24.05 -19.79
C SER A 3 -24.37 -25.41 -19.09
N ILE A 4 -23.35 -26.25 -19.05
CA ILE A 4 -23.50 -27.62 -18.50
C ILE A 4 -23.37 -27.64 -16.98
N PHE A 5 -22.56 -26.72 -16.39
CA PHE A 5 -22.40 -26.66 -14.94
C PHE A 5 -22.50 -25.20 -14.46
N LYS A 6 -23.43 -24.96 -13.55
CA LYS A 6 -23.50 -23.71 -12.78
C LYS A 6 -23.08 -24.01 -11.35
N LEU A 7 -21.86 -23.62 -10.98
CA LEU A 7 -21.43 -23.70 -9.59
C LEU A 7 -21.95 -22.46 -8.84
N THR A 8 -22.80 -22.69 -7.84
CA THR A 8 -23.28 -21.65 -6.94
C THR A 8 -22.72 -21.95 -5.55
N LEU A 9 -21.96 -21.03 -4.98
CA LEU A 9 -21.53 -21.12 -3.59
C LEU A 9 -22.63 -20.47 -2.73
N GLU A 10 -23.23 -21.26 -1.85
CA GLU A 10 -24.27 -20.84 -0.91
C GLU A 10 -23.84 -21.19 0.52
N ASP A 11 -24.34 -20.44 1.50
CA ASP A 11 -24.14 -20.79 2.90
C ASP A 11 -25.22 -21.79 3.38
N GLU A 12 -25.17 -22.15 4.67
CA GLU A 12 -26.11 -23.07 5.33
C GLU A 12 -27.58 -22.63 5.21
N ARG A 13 -27.82 -21.35 4.90
CA ARG A 13 -29.16 -20.78 4.72
C ARG A 13 -29.57 -20.64 3.26
N GLY A 14 -28.79 -21.22 2.32
CA GLY A 14 -29.05 -21.12 0.90
C GLY A 14 -28.85 -19.70 0.33
N ILE A 15 -28.11 -18.83 1.01
CA ILE A 15 -27.86 -17.47 0.53
C ILE A 15 -26.61 -17.47 -0.34
N PRO A 16 -26.72 -17.08 -1.63
CA PRO A 16 -25.58 -17.03 -2.54
C PRO A 16 -24.46 -16.12 -2.03
N LEU A 17 -23.20 -16.51 -2.25
CA LEU A 17 -22.01 -15.78 -1.80
C LEU A 17 -22.00 -14.30 -2.27
N ASN A 18 -22.48 -14.02 -3.48
CA ASN A 18 -22.58 -12.66 -4.02
C ASN A 18 -23.59 -11.76 -3.29
N LYS A 19 -24.50 -12.35 -2.52
CA LYS A 19 -25.45 -11.63 -1.63
C LYS A 19 -24.94 -11.44 -0.21
N ARG A 20 -23.77 -11.99 0.10
CA ARG A 20 -23.14 -11.87 1.41
C ARG A 20 -22.33 -10.59 1.56
N GLY A 21 -22.12 -10.19 2.81
CA GLY A 21 -21.27 -9.05 3.15
C GLY A 21 -19.82 -9.25 2.65
N SER A 22 -19.12 -8.16 2.50
CA SER A 22 -17.74 -8.15 2.01
C SER A 22 -16.81 -9.08 2.82
N GLY A 23 -16.99 -9.16 4.15
CA GLY A 23 -16.18 -10.03 5.00
C GLY A 23 -16.25 -11.52 4.65
N MET A 24 -17.46 -12.06 4.39
CA MET A 24 -17.62 -13.46 4.01
C MET A 24 -16.99 -13.76 2.66
N ARG A 25 -17.19 -12.88 1.68
CA ARG A 25 -16.57 -13.03 0.34
C ARG A 25 -15.04 -13.08 0.42
N ARG A 26 -14.45 -12.34 1.36
CA ARG A 26 -13.00 -12.31 1.63
C ARG A 26 -12.48 -13.63 2.19
N LEU A 27 -13.17 -14.14 3.21
CA LEU A 27 -12.80 -15.43 3.80
C LEU A 27 -12.80 -16.54 2.75
N VAL A 28 -13.78 -16.51 1.85
CA VAL A 28 -13.83 -17.47 0.74
C VAL A 28 -12.67 -17.26 -0.23
N LEU A 29 -12.34 -16.02 -0.60
CA LEU A 29 -11.21 -15.71 -1.48
C LEU A 29 -9.88 -16.16 -0.86
N LEU A 30 -9.64 -15.83 0.42
CA LEU A 30 -8.44 -16.28 1.14
C LEU A 30 -8.35 -17.79 1.26
N SER A 31 -9.48 -18.44 1.56
CA SER A 31 -9.54 -19.91 1.63
C SER A 31 -9.26 -20.55 0.28
N PHE A 32 -9.74 -19.94 -0.80
CA PHE A 32 -9.43 -20.38 -2.17
C PHE A 32 -7.93 -20.29 -2.45
N PHE A 33 -7.28 -19.17 -2.17
CA PHE A 33 -5.83 -19.04 -2.37
C PHE A 33 -5.04 -20.04 -1.55
N ARG A 34 -5.37 -20.23 -0.26
CA ARG A 34 -4.72 -21.22 0.59
C ARG A 34 -4.88 -22.64 0.05
N ALA A 35 -6.09 -23.01 -0.37
CA ALA A 35 -6.33 -24.30 -0.98
C ALA A 35 -5.54 -24.50 -2.28
N GLN A 36 -5.36 -23.43 -3.07
CA GLN A 36 -4.51 -23.47 -4.27
C GLN A 36 -3.04 -23.71 -3.92
N ILE A 37 -2.51 -23.00 -2.90
CA ILE A 37 -1.14 -23.18 -2.43
C ILE A 37 -0.90 -24.62 -1.97
N GLU A 38 -1.79 -25.15 -1.13
CA GLU A 38 -1.69 -26.51 -0.61
C GLU A 38 -1.75 -27.57 -1.72
N ASN A 39 -2.69 -27.43 -2.66
CA ASN A 39 -2.85 -28.36 -3.76
C ASN A 39 -1.60 -28.38 -4.67
N ARG A 40 -0.95 -27.25 -4.86
CA ARG A 40 0.24 -27.13 -5.71
C ARG A 40 1.50 -27.68 -5.11
N ARG A 41 1.60 -27.75 -3.80
CA ARG A 41 2.74 -28.37 -3.11
C ARG A 41 2.82 -29.89 -3.28
N THR A 42 1.74 -30.54 -3.69
CA THR A 42 1.60 -31.98 -3.67
C THR A 42 1.56 -32.66 -5.04
N THR A 43 1.46 -31.89 -6.14
CA THR A 43 1.25 -32.44 -7.49
C THR A 43 2.14 -31.78 -8.54
N ASP A 44 2.45 -32.51 -9.60
CA ASP A 44 3.06 -31.98 -10.84
C ASP A 44 2.03 -31.07 -11.56
N SER A 45 1.95 -29.83 -11.10
CA SER A 45 0.86 -28.92 -11.46
C SER A 45 1.18 -28.15 -12.74
N PRO A 46 0.19 -27.92 -13.62
CA PRO A 46 0.38 -27.09 -14.82
C PRO A 46 0.72 -25.65 -14.44
N ASN A 47 1.36 -24.91 -15.36
CA ASN A 47 1.59 -23.47 -15.21
C ASN A 47 0.25 -22.74 -15.14
N ILE A 48 0.06 -21.90 -14.11
CA ILE A 48 -1.15 -21.08 -13.95
C ILE A 48 -0.75 -19.62 -13.73
N ILE A 49 -1.49 -18.74 -14.41
CA ILE A 49 -1.45 -17.31 -14.20
C ILE A 49 -2.73 -16.89 -13.48
N TYR A 50 -2.57 -16.27 -12.31
CA TYR A 50 -3.66 -15.65 -11.56
C TYR A 50 -3.69 -14.16 -11.89
N ALA A 51 -4.78 -13.68 -12.47
CA ALA A 51 -4.98 -12.27 -12.78
C ALA A 51 -6.17 -11.74 -11.97
N LEU A 52 -5.92 -10.75 -11.11
CA LEU A 52 -6.92 -10.18 -10.21
C LEU A 52 -6.97 -8.66 -10.38
N GLU A 53 -8.18 -8.12 -10.44
CA GLU A 53 -8.41 -6.69 -10.47
C GLU A 53 -8.83 -6.22 -9.08
N GLU A 54 -8.04 -5.31 -8.49
CA GLU A 54 -8.27 -4.66 -7.21
C GLU A 54 -8.81 -5.61 -6.12
N PRO A 55 -8.09 -6.70 -5.79
CA PRO A 55 -8.59 -7.72 -4.86
C PRO A 55 -8.85 -7.17 -3.45
N GLU A 56 -8.28 -6.01 -3.14
CA GLU A 56 -8.41 -5.32 -1.86
C GLU A 56 -9.61 -4.37 -1.79
N THR A 57 -10.28 -4.06 -2.90
CA THR A 57 -11.34 -3.04 -2.94
C THR A 57 -12.45 -3.28 -1.91
N SER A 58 -12.86 -2.23 -1.20
CA SER A 58 -13.86 -2.25 -0.14
C SER A 58 -13.48 -3.13 1.07
N GLN A 59 -12.19 -3.28 1.34
CA GLN A 59 -11.65 -4.08 2.42
C GLN A 59 -11.14 -3.23 3.59
N HIS A 60 -11.28 -3.77 4.82
CA HIS A 60 -10.57 -3.21 5.97
C HIS A 60 -9.05 -3.37 5.78
N PRO A 61 -8.20 -2.41 6.19
CA PRO A 61 -6.74 -2.48 5.99
C PRO A 61 -6.10 -3.80 6.41
N ASP A 62 -6.49 -4.38 7.55
CA ASP A 62 -5.95 -5.66 8.01
C ASP A 62 -6.22 -6.81 7.02
N PHE A 63 -7.40 -6.81 6.40
CA PHE A 63 -7.75 -7.81 5.39
C PHE A 63 -7.04 -7.58 4.06
N GLN A 64 -6.78 -6.31 3.70
CA GLN A 64 -5.98 -5.99 2.51
C GLN A 64 -4.60 -6.64 2.62
N MET A 65 -3.94 -6.50 3.76
CA MET A 65 -2.65 -7.14 4.04
C MET A 65 -2.71 -8.67 3.97
N MET A 66 -3.76 -9.27 4.52
CA MET A 66 -3.95 -10.73 4.46
C MET A 66 -4.08 -11.22 3.02
N ILE A 67 -4.80 -10.49 2.15
CA ILE A 67 -4.93 -10.82 0.73
C ILE A 67 -3.58 -10.73 0.03
N ILE A 68 -2.84 -9.64 0.21
CA ILE A 68 -1.54 -9.44 -0.43
C ILE A 68 -0.54 -10.52 0.00
N ASN A 69 -0.50 -10.87 1.29
CA ASN A 69 0.36 -11.94 1.78
C ASN A 69 -0.01 -13.31 1.16
N ALA A 70 -1.30 -13.63 1.07
CA ALA A 70 -1.74 -14.86 0.40
C ALA A 70 -1.39 -14.88 -1.10
N LEU A 71 -1.45 -13.74 -1.78
CA LEU A 71 -1.03 -13.63 -3.19
C LEU A 71 0.48 -13.76 -3.35
N LYS A 72 1.28 -13.22 -2.42
CA LYS A 72 2.73 -13.41 -2.39
C LYS A 72 3.07 -14.88 -2.21
N GLU A 73 2.52 -15.54 -1.19
CA GLU A 73 2.71 -16.98 -0.97
C GLU A 73 2.33 -17.81 -2.21
N LEU A 74 1.22 -17.45 -2.87
CA LEU A 74 0.80 -18.12 -4.10
C LEU A 74 1.80 -17.93 -5.25
N SER A 75 2.41 -16.73 -5.35
CA SER A 75 3.41 -16.45 -6.38
C SER A 75 4.74 -17.19 -6.17
N GLU A 76 5.01 -17.63 -4.95
CA GLU A 76 6.19 -18.42 -4.58
C GLU A 76 6.01 -19.93 -4.81
N THR A 77 4.78 -20.37 -5.15
CA THR A 77 4.53 -21.78 -5.48
C THR A 77 5.00 -22.08 -6.90
N ASP A 78 5.50 -23.31 -7.10
CA ASP A 78 5.96 -23.77 -8.41
C ASP A 78 4.90 -23.61 -9.49
N ASN A 79 5.32 -23.21 -10.68
CA ASN A 79 4.45 -23.02 -11.84
C ASN A 79 3.30 -22.03 -11.64
N SER A 80 3.43 -21.09 -10.70
CA SER A 80 2.43 -20.05 -10.41
C SER A 80 2.98 -18.66 -10.72
N GLN A 81 2.17 -17.84 -11.39
CA GLN A 81 2.44 -16.43 -11.58
C GLN A 81 1.21 -15.62 -11.17
N VAL A 82 1.40 -14.55 -10.43
CA VAL A 82 0.32 -13.71 -9.93
C VAL A 82 0.46 -12.30 -10.48
N PHE A 83 -0.60 -11.79 -11.09
CA PHE A 83 -0.75 -10.39 -11.47
C PHE A 83 -1.95 -9.82 -10.74
N PHE A 84 -1.81 -8.66 -10.16
CA PHE A 84 -2.95 -7.91 -9.64
C PHE A 84 -2.79 -6.43 -9.87
N THR A 85 -3.93 -5.73 -10.00
CA THR A 85 -3.97 -4.27 -10.05
C THR A 85 -4.37 -3.73 -8.68
N THR A 86 -3.91 -2.54 -8.34
CA THR A 86 -4.31 -1.83 -7.13
C THR A 86 -4.24 -0.32 -7.33
N HIS A 87 -5.16 0.40 -6.70
CA HIS A 87 -5.11 1.85 -6.54
C HIS A 87 -4.64 2.26 -5.12
N ASN A 88 -4.21 1.30 -4.32
CA ASN A 88 -3.76 1.56 -2.95
C ASN A 88 -2.23 1.63 -2.89
N SER A 89 -1.70 2.84 -2.72
CA SER A 89 -0.26 3.08 -2.61
C SER A 89 0.41 2.37 -1.42
N ASN A 90 -0.32 2.11 -0.34
CA ASN A 90 0.22 1.38 0.80
C ASN A 90 0.48 -0.09 0.44
N LEU A 91 -0.38 -0.70 -0.39
CA LEU A 91 -0.16 -2.08 -0.85
C LEU A 91 1.01 -2.18 -1.84
N ALA A 92 1.25 -1.13 -2.64
CA ALA A 92 2.41 -1.07 -3.52
C ALA A 92 3.74 -1.11 -2.75
N LYS A 93 3.77 -0.60 -1.51
CA LYS A 93 4.96 -0.64 -0.64
C LYS A 93 5.24 -2.04 -0.07
N GLU A 94 4.23 -2.89 -0.03
CA GLU A 94 4.32 -4.22 0.59
C GLU A 94 4.86 -5.29 -0.37
N VAL A 95 4.98 -4.99 -1.66
CA VAL A 95 5.55 -5.90 -2.65
C VAL A 95 6.96 -5.49 -3.03
N PRO A 96 7.83 -6.43 -3.47
CA PRO A 96 9.16 -6.08 -3.95
C PRO A 96 9.08 -5.07 -5.10
N LYS A 97 9.96 -4.06 -5.10
CA LYS A 97 10.01 -3.05 -6.18
C LYS A 97 10.13 -3.71 -7.55
N SER A 98 10.90 -4.78 -7.67
CA SER A 98 11.05 -5.57 -8.90
C SER A 98 9.73 -6.06 -9.49
N SER A 99 8.71 -6.29 -8.65
CA SER A 99 7.38 -6.74 -9.06
C SER A 99 6.46 -5.59 -9.50
N LEU A 100 6.82 -4.35 -9.21
CA LEU A 100 5.98 -3.19 -9.52
C LEU A 100 5.99 -2.85 -11.01
N ARG A 101 4.81 -2.50 -11.52
CA ARG A 101 4.60 -1.96 -12.86
C ARG A 101 3.66 -0.77 -12.74
N TYR A 102 4.21 0.43 -12.85
CA TYR A 102 3.45 1.67 -12.81
C TYR A 102 2.93 1.99 -14.19
N VAL A 103 1.61 2.00 -14.35
CA VAL A 103 0.93 2.26 -15.63
C VAL A 103 0.30 3.64 -15.57
N TYR A 104 0.67 4.51 -16.50
CA TYR A 104 0.16 5.88 -16.56
C TYR A 104 -0.05 6.35 -18.00
N LYS A 105 -0.88 7.38 -18.17
CA LYS A 105 -1.03 8.08 -19.44
C LYS A 105 -0.18 9.34 -19.41
N ASN A 106 0.57 9.58 -20.47
CA ASN A 106 1.26 10.86 -20.65
C ASN A 106 0.31 11.95 -21.13
N ASP A 107 0.81 13.19 -21.26
CA ASP A 107 0.03 14.39 -21.64
C ASP A 107 -0.69 14.25 -22.99
N ILE A 108 -0.21 13.40 -23.87
CA ILE A 108 -0.81 13.11 -25.18
C ILE A 108 -1.70 11.86 -25.16
N GLY A 109 -1.99 11.30 -23.97
CA GLY A 109 -2.92 10.20 -23.78
C GLY A 109 -2.38 8.80 -24.08
N ILE A 110 -1.06 8.66 -24.34
CA ILE A 110 -0.44 7.36 -24.58
C ILE A 110 -0.17 6.67 -23.25
N CYS A 111 -0.56 5.40 -23.15
CA CYS A 111 -0.24 4.55 -22.00
C CYS A 111 1.24 4.19 -21.97
N ASN A 112 1.88 4.39 -20.84
CA ASN A 112 3.25 3.99 -20.57
C ASN A 112 3.29 3.05 -19.38
N VAL A 113 4.33 2.21 -19.35
CA VAL A 113 4.59 1.29 -18.23
C VAL A 113 6.01 1.54 -17.74
N GLU A 114 6.15 1.85 -16.46
CA GLU A 114 7.43 2.00 -15.79
C GLU A 114 7.67 0.81 -14.85
N SER A 115 8.86 0.25 -14.91
CA SER A 115 9.24 -0.89 -14.08
C SER A 115 9.81 -0.42 -12.74
N GLY A 116 9.59 -1.21 -11.69
CA GLY A 116 10.28 -1.06 -10.42
C GLY A 116 11.76 -1.42 -10.47
N LEU A 117 12.26 -1.93 -11.62
CA LEU A 117 13.68 -2.12 -11.90
C LEU A 117 14.14 -1.16 -12.98
N ASN A 118 15.33 -0.64 -12.84
CA ASN A 118 16.07 0.07 -13.85
C ASN A 118 16.59 -0.89 -14.96
N SER A 119 17.08 -0.35 -16.07
CA SER A 119 17.60 -1.15 -17.18
C SER A 119 18.84 -1.98 -16.81
N ASP A 120 19.57 -1.60 -15.78
CA ASP A 120 20.73 -2.31 -15.24
C ASP A 120 20.38 -3.40 -14.20
N GLY A 121 19.06 -3.59 -13.90
CA GLY A 121 18.55 -4.55 -12.93
C GLY A 121 18.56 -4.06 -11.48
N THR A 122 18.98 -2.83 -11.23
CA THR A 122 18.87 -2.21 -9.89
C THR A 122 17.45 -1.72 -9.61
N ASP A 123 17.09 -1.55 -8.33
CA ASP A 123 15.79 -1.02 -7.93
C ASP A 123 15.61 0.42 -8.42
N ASN A 124 14.43 0.72 -8.98
CA ASN A 124 14.00 2.08 -9.27
C ASN A 124 13.51 2.74 -7.97
N GLU A 125 14.39 3.49 -7.32
CA GLU A 125 14.08 4.11 -6.04
C GLU A 125 12.91 5.10 -6.09
N ASN A 126 12.66 5.72 -7.24
CA ASN A 126 11.65 6.76 -7.41
C ASN A 126 10.24 6.20 -7.73
N ILE A 127 10.10 4.90 -8.00
CA ILE A 127 8.81 4.35 -8.46
C ILE A 127 7.71 4.49 -7.41
N ILE A 128 8.04 4.28 -6.15
CA ILE A 128 7.09 4.40 -5.04
C ILE A 128 6.62 5.85 -4.87
N ASP A 129 7.53 6.81 -4.97
CA ASP A 129 7.19 8.23 -4.85
C ASP A 129 6.26 8.66 -6.00
N LYS A 130 6.51 8.23 -7.24
CA LYS A 130 5.63 8.46 -8.39
C LYS A 130 4.24 7.87 -8.22
N ILE A 131 4.16 6.64 -7.68
CA ILE A 131 2.88 5.98 -7.38
C ILE A 131 2.10 6.78 -6.33
N ILE A 132 2.77 7.22 -5.27
CA ILE A 132 2.18 8.01 -4.18
C ILE A 132 1.65 9.34 -4.71
N GLU A 133 2.44 10.08 -5.50
CA GLU A 133 2.05 11.34 -6.10
C GLU A 133 0.81 11.19 -7.02
N THR A 134 0.81 10.16 -7.85
CA THR A 134 -0.29 9.92 -8.80
C THR A 134 -1.58 9.52 -8.11
N LEU A 135 -1.51 8.69 -7.10
CA LEU A 135 -2.69 8.22 -6.35
C LEU A 135 -3.19 9.26 -5.33
N GLY A 136 -2.50 10.40 -5.19
CA GLY A 136 -2.87 11.46 -4.25
C GLY A 136 -2.75 11.04 -2.79
N ALA A 137 -2.02 9.96 -2.51
CA ALA A 137 -1.74 9.55 -1.16
C ALA A 137 -0.68 10.49 -0.55
N LEU A 138 -0.89 10.89 0.68
CA LEU A 138 0.15 11.64 1.40
C LEU A 138 1.39 10.73 1.53
N PRO A 139 2.60 11.27 1.26
CA PRO A 139 3.85 10.54 1.52
C PRO A 139 3.81 10.02 2.96
N ASP A 140 4.23 8.76 3.17
CA ASP A 140 4.33 8.26 4.53
C ASP A 140 5.39 9.07 5.27
N PRO A 141 5.03 9.82 6.31
CA PRO A 141 5.99 10.64 7.05
C PRO A 141 7.17 9.82 7.58
N LYS A 142 6.97 8.52 7.81
CA LYS A 142 8.01 7.61 8.33
C LYS A 142 9.21 7.46 7.40
N ASN A 143 9.04 7.69 6.09
CA ASN A 143 10.11 7.46 5.12
C ASN A 143 11.03 8.68 4.90
N LYS A 144 10.53 9.90 5.16
CA LYS A 144 11.29 11.15 4.95
C LYS A 144 11.54 11.90 6.25
N VAL A 145 10.66 11.76 7.23
CA VAL A 145 10.74 12.53 8.49
C VAL A 145 11.57 11.78 9.52
N LYS A 146 12.65 12.41 9.96
CA LYS A 146 13.53 11.89 11.02
C LYS A 146 13.13 12.41 12.39
N VAL A 147 12.43 13.55 12.45
CA VAL A 147 12.03 14.22 13.69
C VAL A 147 10.58 14.65 13.61
N LEU A 148 9.78 14.20 14.57
CA LEU A 148 8.40 14.65 14.75
C LEU A 148 8.38 15.65 15.91
N ILE A 149 7.87 16.87 15.65
CA ILE A 149 7.71 17.90 16.67
C ILE A 149 6.21 18.01 16.97
N PHE A 150 5.82 17.60 18.17
CA PHE A 150 4.45 17.74 18.64
C PHE A 150 4.27 19.14 19.23
N VAL A 151 3.25 19.85 18.77
CA VAL A 151 2.93 21.22 19.19
C VAL A 151 1.45 21.33 19.59
N GLU A 152 1.09 22.36 20.32
CA GLU A 152 -0.30 22.56 20.73
C GLU A 152 -1.18 22.97 19.54
N GLY A 153 -0.67 23.86 18.67
CA GLY A 153 -1.41 24.36 17.53
C GLY A 153 -0.55 25.02 16.45
N GLU A 154 -1.23 25.58 15.48
CA GLU A 154 -0.62 26.21 14.30
C GLU A 154 0.23 27.42 14.65
N ASN A 155 -0.12 28.16 15.69
CA ASN A 155 0.65 29.31 16.16
C ASN A 155 2.04 28.92 16.65
N ASP A 156 2.16 27.73 17.28
CA ASP A 156 3.44 27.23 17.74
C ASP A 156 4.33 26.83 16.56
N ILE A 157 3.72 26.25 15.52
CA ILE A 157 4.42 25.90 14.27
C ILE A 157 4.99 27.16 13.65
N ASN A 158 4.16 28.18 13.47
CA ASN A 158 4.56 29.43 12.86
C ASN A 158 5.65 30.16 13.69
N GLY A 159 5.53 30.10 15.02
CA GLY A 159 6.52 30.63 15.94
C GLY A 159 7.88 29.93 15.81
N LEU A 160 7.88 28.59 15.85
CA LEU A 160 9.11 27.80 15.74
C LEU A 160 9.79 27.98 14.37
N ILE A 161 9.03 28.00 13.28
CA ILE A 161 9.55 28.28 11.95
C ILE A 161 10.15 29.67 11.89
N GLY A 162 9.42 30.69 12.36
CA GLY A 162 9.88 32.07 12.36
C GLY A 162 11.19 32.26 13.17
N PHE A 163 11.25 31.72 14.38
CA PHE A 163 12.45 31.77 15.22
C PHE A 163 13.63 31.01 14.60
N SER A 164 13.39 29.82 14.06
CA SER A 164 14.47 29.06 13.43
C SER A 164 15.08 29.79 12.23
N LYS A 165 14.26 30.49 11.47
CA LYS A 165 14.69 31.30 10.32
C LYS A 165 15.54 32.50 10.76
N LEU A 166 15.11 33.19 11.80
CA LEU A 166 15.89 34.31 12.35
C LEU A 166 17.27 33.86 12.88
N LEU A 167 17.28 32.77 13.64
CA LEU A 167 18.51 32.21 14.20
C LEU A 167 19.44 31.65 13.12
N ASN A 168 18.90 31.00 12.09
CA ASN A 168 19.70 30.52 10.96
C ASN A 168 20.34 31.64 10.16
N ASN A 169 19.73 32.84 10.11
CA ASN A 169 20.33 34.03 9.50
C ASN A 169 21.51 34.55 10.29
N GLU A 170 21.54 34.37 11.62
CA GLU A 170 22.65 34.78 12.50
C GLU A 170 23.75 33.72 12.56
N ASP A 171 23.35 32.41 12.57
CA ASP A 171 24.27 31.28 12.59
C ASP A 171 23.75 30.18 11.65
N SER A 172 24.44 29.97 10.55
CA SER A 172 24.10 28.96 9.53
C SER A 172 24.17 27.49 10.02
N ASN A 173 24.74 27.23 11.18
CA ASN A 173 24.72 25.91 11.80
C ASN A 173 23.37 25.60 12.45
N ILE A 174 22.54 26.60 12.70
CA ILE A 174 21.17 26.39 13.22
C ILE A 174 20.25 25.96 12.08
N ILE A 175 19.53 24.87 12.29
CA ILE A 175 18.64 24.30 11.29
C ILE A 175 17.45 25.23 11.04
N ASN A 176 17.25 25.66 9.79
CA ASN A 176 16.03 26.32 9.39
C ASN A 176 14.93 25.26 9.26
N LEU A 177 13.84 25.41 10.02
CA LEU A 177 12.70 24.50 10.02
C LEU A 177 11.77 24.73 8.82
N GLU A 178 11.86 25.87 8.16
CA GLU A 178 11.10 26.18 6.95
C GLU A 178 11.55 25.23 5.82
N ASN A 179 10.64 24.44 5.28
CA ASN A 179 10.91 23.50 4.18
C ASN A 179 11.92 22.37 4.50
N ASN A 180 12.12 22.03 5.77
CA ASN A 180 12.99 20.92 6.13
C ASN A 180 12.24 19.59 6.00
N GLU A 181 12.53 18.80 4.97
CA GLU A 181 11.88 17.53 4.68
C GLU A 181 12.09 16.45 5.75
N ASN A 182 13.09 16.61 6.63
CA ASN A 182 13.35 15.66 7.70
C ASN A 182 12.53 15.93 8.98
N ILE A 183 11.77 17.02 9.02
CA ILE A 183 11.03 17.44 10.21
C ILE A 183 9.56 17.60 9.86
N ALA A 184 8.67 17.03 10.68
CA ALA A 184 7.24 17.26 10.59
C ALA A 184 6.66 17.77 11.91
N PHE A 185 5.74 18.71 11.83
CA PHE A 185 4.98 19.22 12.96
C PHE A 185 3.64 18.51 13.07
N ILE A 186 3.28 18.08 14.28
CA ILE A 186 2.01 17.46 14.58
C ILE A 186 1.27 18.32 15.60
N PRO A 187 0.22 19.04 15.19
CA PRO A 187 -0.63 19.77 16.12
C PRO A 187 -1.48 18.79 16.92
N THR A 188 -1.41 18.85 18.25
CA THR A 188 -2.06 17.90 19.16
C THR A 188 -3.31 18.46 19.86
N GLY A 189 -3.59 19.76 19.72
CA GLY A 189 -4.77 20.37 20.36
C GLY A 189 -4.76 20.24 21.89
N GLY A 190 -3.61 20.35 22.52
CA GLY A 190 -3.40 20.35 23.98
C GLY A 190 -3.58 19.02 24.67
N SER A 191 -4.72 18.36 24.56
CA SER A 191 -5.04 17.12 25.31
C SER A 191 -4.74 15.80 24.57
N GLN A 192 -4.42 15.85 23.30
CA GLN A 192 -4.29 14.66 22.46
C GLN A 192 -2.88 14.06 22.45
N LEU A 193 -1.88 14.72 22.98
CA LEU A 193 -0.50 14.23 23.02
C LEU A 193 -0.40 12.84 23.67
N LYS A 194 -1.17 12.63 24.76
CA LYS A 194 -1.24 11.35 25.46
C LYS A 194 -1.65 10.20 24.54
N PHE A 195 -2.60 10.44 23.63
CA PHE A 195 -3.09 9.45 22.68
C PHE A 195 -2.01 8.97 21.69
N TYR A 196 -1.12 9.89 21.27
CA TYR A 196 -0.01 9.55 20.37
C TYR A 196 1.13 8.82 21.08
N ILE A 197 1.36 9.10 22.37
CA ILE A 197 2.42 8.48 23.16
C ILE A 197 2.04 7.08 23.65
N GLU A 198 0.77 6.86 24.00
CA GLU A 198 0.29 5.58 24.55
C GLU A 198 0.05 4.50 23.49
N LYS A 199 -0.17 4.87 22.23
CA LYS A 199 -0.18 3.91 21.12
C LYS A 199 1.27 3.55 20.77
N LYS A 200 1.73 2.41 21.28
CA LYS A 200 2.92 1.74 20.76
C LYS A 200 2.64 1.35 19.30
N TYR A 201 3.24 2.06 18.36
CA TYR A 201 3.35 1.65 16.98
C TYR A 201 4.52 0.70 16.81
#